data_45bcedc7743a246657dcb4147381898d
#
_entry.id   45bcedc7743a246657dcb4147381898d
#
_cell.length_a   1.000
_cell.length_b   1.000
_cell.length_c   1.000
_cell.angle_alpha   90.00
_cell.angle_beta   90.00
_cell.angle_gamma   90.00
#
_symmetry.space_group_name_H-M   'P 1'
#
loop_
_entity.id
_entity.type
_entity.pdbx_description
1 polymer ?
#
loop_
_entity_poly.entity_id
_entity_poly.type
_entity_poly.pdbx_seq_one_letter_code
_entity_poly.pdbx_strand_id
1 'polypeptide(L)'
;WVGGFKVDRAGRWLYTVDAWTDRFGTWRVEIQKKVGAGQDVSSELLEGAELIDTAARRARFGEARNELRTAALAMRDVRIPIDERVSAALDQALHTLLDDNYSPPDLTSYARELEVWVDRERGAFAAWYELFPRSQTTDPSRHGTFLSTAFALPRIAAMGFDVVYLPPVHPVGISARKGPNNSLAAGPNDPGSPWAIGNDAGGHAAVEPKLGTIEDFDTLVATAAELGLEIALDYALQCSPDH
;
A
#
# COMPACT_ATOMS: atom_id res chain seq x y z
N TRP A 1 0.44 14.88 -22.52
CA TRP A 1 -0.45 14.75 -21.38
C TRP A 1 0.32 14.19 -20.18
N VAL A 2 0.01 14.66 -18.99
CA VAL A 2 0.57 14.17 -17.74
C VAL A 2 -0.60 13.92 -16.80
N GLY A 3 -0.66 12.73 -16.23
CA GLY A 3 -1.64 12.34 -15.23
C GLY A 3 -0.95 11.80 -13.99
N GLY A 4 -1.61 11.86 -12.84
CA GLY A 4 -1.11 11.32 -11.58
C GLY A 4 -2.25 10.76 -10.76
N PHE A 5 -1.95 9.72 -9.98
CA PHE A 5 -2.86 9.17 -9.00
C PHE A 5 -2.12 8.93 -7.68
N LYS A 6 -2.86 8.98 -6.59
CA LYS A 6 -2.32 8.73 -5.26
C LYS A 6 -2.50 7.25 -4.92
N VAL A 7 -1.45 6.64 -4.41
CA VAL A 7 -1.50 5.30 -3.80
C VAL A 7 -1.70 5.44 -2.29
N ASP A 8 -2.58 4.66 -1.69
CA ASP A 8 -2.98 4.75 -0.28
C ASP A 8 -2.57 3.52 0.54
N ARG A 9 -1.96 2.52 -0.10
CA ARG A 9 -1.50 1.29 0.56
C ARG A 9 -0.29 0.71 -0.15
N ALA A 10 0.56 0.04 0.59
CA ALA A 10 1.63 -0.77 0.03
C ALA A 10 1.07 -1.98 -0.73
N GLY A 11 1.84 -2.46 -1.71
CA GLY A 11 1.52 -3.62 -2.52
C GLY A 11 1.49 -3.34 -4.01
N ARG A 12 0.97 -4.28 -4.75
CA ARG A 12 0.86 -4.23 -6.19
C ARG A 12 -0.37 -3.46 -6.62
N TRP A 13 -0.16 -2.45 -7.48
CA TRP A 13 -1.20 -1.65 -8.12
C TRP A 13 -1.17 -1.89 -9.62
N LEU A 14 -2.34 -2.03 -10.19
CA LEU A 14 -2.53 -2.11 -11.63
C LEU A 14 -3.30 -0.88 -12.09
N TYR A 15 -2.87 -0.27 -13.18
CA TYR A 15 -3.56 0.87 -13.76
C TYR A 15 -3.55 0.78 -15.28
N THR A 16 -4.50 1.44 -15.89
CA THR A 16 -4.56 1.63 -17.33
C THR A 16 -4.93 3.08 -17.65
N VAL A 17 -5.02 3.40 -18.91
CA VAL A 17 -5.40 4.73 -19.38
C VAL A 17 -6.62 4.57 -20.28
N ASP A 18 -7.66 5.31 -19.94
CA ASP A 18 -8.85 5.45 -20.75
C ASP A 18 -8.83 6.81 -21.46
N ALA A 19 -9.23 6.84 -22.70
CA ALA A 19 -9.32 8.05 -23.52
C ALA A 19 -10.64 8.10 -24.29
N TRP A 20 -11.21 9.27 -24.39
CA TRP A 20 -12.41 9.54 -25.17
C TRP A 20 -12.44 10.99 -25.61
N THR A 21 -13.38 11.32 -26.53
CA THR A 21 -13.64 12.71 -26.91
C THR A 21 -14.62 13.33 -25.91
N ASP A 22 -14.15 14.29 -25.13
CA ASP A 22 -15.02 15.07 -24.24
C ASP A 22 -15.80 16.13 -25.05
N ARG A 23 -16.91 15.68 -25.63
CA ARG A 23 -17.78 16.54 -26.45
C ARG A 23 -18.51 17.57 -25.62
N PHE A 24 -18.96 17.21 -24.43
CA PHE A 24 -19.67 18.13 -23.54
C PHE A 24 -18.74 19.20 -22.98
N GLY A 25 -17.57 18.84 -22.51
CA GLY A 25 -16.55 19.80 -22.05
C GLY A 25 -16.11 20.75 -23.17
N THR A 26 -15.95 20.24 -24.39
CA THR A 26 -15.64 21.08 -25.58
C THR A 26 -16.77 22.09 -25.82
N TRP A 27 -18.02 21.64 -25.92
CA TRP A 27 -19.19 22.49 -26.08
C TRP A 27 -19.30 23.53 -24.97
N ARG A 28 -19.03 23.15 -23.71
CA ARG A 28 -19.09 24.02 -22.54
C ARG A 28 -18.09 25.20 -22.64
N VAL A 29 -16.87 24.91 -23.10
CA VAL A 29 -15.84 25.95 -23.33
C VAL A 29 -16.26 26.88 -24.46
N GLU A 30 -16.89 26.37 -25.51
CA GLU A 30 -17.32 27.16 -26.65
C GLU A 30 -18.49 28.07 -26.31
N ILE A 31 -19.53 27.58 -25.63
CA ILE A 31 -20.66 28.43 -25.22
C ILE A 31 -20.23 29.50 -24.23
N GLN A 32 -19.31 29.21 -23.29
CA GLN A 32 -18.76 30.21 -22.38
C GLN A 32 -18.07 31.37 -23.13
N LYS A 33 -17.29 31.08 -24.16
CA LYS A 33 -16.64 32.09 -25.00
C LYS A 33 -17.65 32.95 -25.75
N LYS A 34 -18.70 32.33 -26.32
CA LYS A 34 -19.75 33.04 -27.07
C LYS A 34 -20.59 33.94 -26.16
N VAL A 35 -20.96 33.46 -24.97
CA VAL A 35 -21.65 34.28 -23.95
C VAL A 35 -20.78 35.46 -23.52
N GLY A 36 -19.48 35.24 -23.24
CA GLY A 36 -18.55 36.31 -22.90
C GLY A 36 -18.34 37.33 -24.00
N ALA A 37 -18.59 36.95 -25.25
CA ALA A 37 -18.55 37.85 -26.43
C ALA A 37 -19.92 38.48 -26.74
N GLY A 38 -20.97 38.29 -25.92
CA GLY A 38 -22.31 38.84 -26.10
C GLY A 38 -23.03 38.29 -27.34
N GLN A 39 -22.69 37.09 -27.83
CA GLN A 39 -23.34 36.46 -28.95
C GLN A 39 -24.65 35.76 -28.55
N ASP A 40 -25.58 35.63 -29.49
CA ASP A 40 -26.73 34.73 -29.29
C ASP A 40 -26.26 33.28 -29.26
N VAL A 41 -26.63 32.56 -28.19
CA VAL A 41 -26.25 31.16 -27.94
C VAL A 41 -27.46 30.21 -27.95
N SER A 42 -28.54 30.61 -28.62
CA SER A 42 -29.77 29.81 -28.69
C SER A 42 -29.51 28.46 -29.36
N SER A 43 -28.70 28.43 -30.42
CA SER A 43 -28.33 27.17 -31.10
C SER A 43 -27.40 26.30 -30.28
N GLU A 44 -26.46 26.89 -29.56
CA GLU A 44 -25.56 26.20 -28.65
C GLU A 44 -26.31 25.53 -27.48
N LEU A 45 -27.33 26.18 -26.95
CA LEU A 45 -28.20 25.57 -25.93
C LEU A 45 -28.95 24.36 -26.46
N LEU A 46 -29.40 24.37 -27.71
CA LEU A 46 -30.05 23.22 -28.33
C LEU A 46 -29.04 22.07 -28.55
N GLU A 47 -27.83 22.38 -28.99
CA GLU A 47 -26.74 21.42 -29.16
C GLU A 47 -26.38 20.77 -27.79
N GLY A 48 -26.14 21.58 -26.78
CA GLY A 48 -25.85 21.10 -25.41
C GLY A 48 -26.95 20.20 -24.86
N ALA A 49 -28.20 20.58 -25.08
CA ALA A 49 -29.35 19.76 -24.68
C ALA A 49 -29.36 18.40 -25.39
N GLU A 50 -28.94 18.28 -26.64
CA GLU A 50 -28.84 17.01 -27.35
C GLU A 50 -27.69 16.16 -26.83
N LEU A 51 -26.55 16.78 -26.51
CA LEU A 51 -25.43 16.09 -25.85
C LEU A 51 -25.86 15.49 -24.51
N ILE A 52 -26.58 16.26 -23.69
CA ILE A 52 -27.09 15.80 -22.37
C ILE A 52 -28.14 14.68 -22.56
N ASP A 53 -29.05 14.78 -23.52
CA ASP A 53 -30.02 13.71 -23.80
C ASP A 53 -29.33 12.42 -24.25
N THR A 54 -28.26 12.55 -25.03
CA THR A 54 -27.44 11.40 -25.44
C THR A 54 -26.76 10.75 -24.24
N ALA A 55 -26.24 11.55 -23.31
CA ALA A 55 -25.70 11.06 -22.05
C ALA A 55 -26.77 10.39 -21.16
N ALA A 56 -27.96 11.02 -21.06
CA ALA A 56 -29.08 10.47 -20.29
C ALA A 56 -29.51 9.08 -20.78
N ARG A 57 -29.50 8.83 -22.09
CA ARG A 57 -29.81 7.51 -22.66
C ARG A 57 -28.80 6.44 -22.24
N ARG A 58 -27.58 6.82 -21.87
CA ARG A 58 -26.46 5.93 -21.50
C ARG A 58 -26.16 5.94 -20.00
N ALA A 59 -26.84 6.78 -19.22
CA ALA A 59 -26.63 6.89 -17.78
C ALA A 59 -26.91 5.56 -17.07
N ARG A 60 -26.02 5.21 -16.14
CA ARG A 60 -26.06 3.94 -15.37
C ARG A 60 -27.26 3.85 -14.43
N PHE A 61 -27.67 4.98 -13.84
CA PHE A 61 -28.72 5.04 -12.82
C PHE A 61 -29.94 5.83 -13.32
N GLY A 62 -31.13 5.37 -12.92
CA GLY A 62 -32.39 5.98 -13.33
C GLY A 62 -32.59 7.41 -12.82
N GLU A 63 -32.08 7.72 -11.63
CA GLU A 63 -32.12 9.05 -11.04
C GLU A 63 -31.29 10.04 -11.86
N ALA A 64 -30.03 9.74 -12.10
CA ALA A 64 -29.14 10.54 -12.95
C ALA A 64 -29.73 10.76 -14.35
N ARG A 65 -30.36 9.72 -14.94
CA ARG A 65 -31.06 9.83 -16.22
C ARG A 65 -32.17 10.87 -16.19
N ASN A 66 -32.96 10.88 -15.12
CA ASN A 66 -34.07 11.82 -14.98
C ASN A 66 -33.58 13.26 -14.78
N GLU A 67 -32.56 13.46 -13.98
CA GLU A 67 -31.93 14.77 -13.75
C GLU A 67 -31.33 15.33 -15.06
N LEU A 68 -30.58 14.53 -15.81
CA LEU A 68 -30.02 14.91 -17.09
C LEU A 68 -31.12 15.28 -18.10
N ARG A 69 -32.20 14.52 -18.18
CA ARG A 69 -33.33 14.85 -19.03
C ARG A 69 -34.02 16.15 -18.62
N THR A 70 -34.17 16.41 -17.33
CA THR A 70 -34.74 17.64 -16.82
C THR A 70 -33.87 18.84 -17.22
N ALA A 71 -32.54 18.73 -17.08
CA ALA A 71 -31.61 19.75 -17.52
C ALA A 71 -31.70 20.01 -19.03
N ALA A 72 -31.75 18.96 -19.85
CA ALA A 72 -31.89 19.09 -21.31
C ALA A 72 -33.20 19.77 -21.70
N LEU A 73 -34.31 19.46 -21.01
CA LEU A 73 -35.62 20.11 -21.25
C LEU A 73 -35.57 21.59 -20.86
N ALA A 74 -34.96 21.95 -19.72
CA ALA A 74 -34.83 23.34 -19.29
C ALA A 74 -34.02 24.18 -20.30
N MET A 75 -32.95 23.61 -20.87
CA MET A 75 -32.14 24.27 -21.89
C MET A 75 -32.91 24.56 -23.18
N ARG A 76 -33.89 23.74 -23.52
CA ARG A 76 -34.75 23.89 -24.73
C ARG A 76 -35.95 24.82 -24.50
N ASP A 77 -36.33 25.07 -23.25
CA ASP A 77 -37.55 25.80 -22.93
C ASP A 77 -37.37 27.31 -23.16
N VAL A 78 -37.81 27.81 -24.30
CA VAL A 78 -37.71 29.23 -24.67
C VAL A 78 -38.54 30.18 -23.76
N ARG A 79 -39.38 29.66 -22.87
CA ARG A 79 -40.09 30.46 -21.86
C ARG A 79 -39.17 30.85 -20.70
N ILE A 80 -38.08 30.14 -20.52
CA ILE A 80 -37.04 30.45 -19.52
C ILE A 80 -36.10 31.47 -20.16
N PRO A 81 -35.76 32.57 -19.45
CA PRO A 81 -34.78 33.57 -19.90
C PRO A 81 -33.47 32.91 -20.32
N ILE A 82 -32.83 33.43 -21.38
CA ILE A 82 -31.63 32.81 -21.97
C ILE A 82 -30.46 32.77 -20.99
N ASP A 83 -30.29 33.74 -20.15
CA ASP A 83 -29.27 33.81 -19.09
C ASP A 83 -29.47 32.77 -18.00
N GLU A 84 -30.72 32.47 -17.63
CA GLU A 84 -31.03 31.39 -16.69
C GLU A 84 -30.75 30.01 -17.32
N ARG A 85 -31.08 29.81 -18.60
CA ARG A 85 -30.79 28.57 -19.32
C ARG A 85 -29.28 28.34 -19.45
N VAL A 86 -28.54 29.41 -19.76
CA VAL A 86 -27.07 29.36 -19.81
C VAL A 86 -26.47 29.05 -18.44
N SER A 87 -26.96 29.68 -17.37
CA SER A 87 -26.50 29.42 -16.01
C SER A 87 -26.71 27.97 -15.62
N ALA A 88 -27.91 27.40 -15.89
CA ALA A 88 -28.19 25.99 -15.62
C ALA A 88 -27.31 25.03 -16.46
N ALA A 89 -27.06 25.38 -17.72
CA ALA A 89 -26.23 24.60 -18.64
C ALA A 89 -24.74 24.56 -18.24
N LEU A 90 -24.28 25.62 -17.58
CA LEU A 90 -22.89 25.76 -17.13
C LEU A 90 -22.70 25.37 -15.65
N ASP A 91 -23.76 24.92 -14.97
CA ASP A 91 -23.68 24.50 -13.59
C ASP A 91 -22.67 23.36 -13.40
N GLN A 92 -21.83 23.50 -12.37
CA GLN A 92 -20.83 22.50 -12.03
C GLN A 92 -21.45 21.18 -11.57
N ALA A 93 -22.62 21.21 -10.93
CA ALA A 93 -23.34 20.00 -10.53
C ALA A 93 -23.76 19.15 -11.73
N LEU A 94 -24.24 19.81 -12.83
CA LEU A 94 -24.57 19.12 -14.08
C LEU A 94 -23.34 18.48 -14.72
N HIS A 95 -22.19 19.16 -14.68
CA HIS A 95 -20.94 18.61 -15.20
C HIS A 95 -20.51 17.37 -14.41
N THR A 96 -20.50 17.46 -13.08
CA THR A 96 -20.17 16.32 -12.21
C THR A 96 -21.14 15.14 -12.44
N LEU A 97 -22.42 15.43 -12.57
CA LEU A 97 -23.42 14.39 -12.85
C LEU A 97 -23.15 13.66 -14.18
N LEU A 98 -22.73 14.39 -15.21
CA LEU A 98 -22.32 13.82 -16.49
C LEU A 98 -21.06 12.97 -16.34
N ASP A 99 -20.02 13.50 -15.73
CA ASP A 99 -18.75 12.78 -15.55
C ASP A 99 -18.91 11.45 -14.81
N ASP A 100 -19.74 11.46 -13.75
CA ASP A 100 -19.96 10.28 -12.91
C ASP A 100 -20.84 9.21 -13.58
N ASN A 101 -21.70 9.58 -14.52
CA ASN A 101 -22.77 8.69 -15.03
C ASN A 101 -22.68 8.42 -16.53
N TYR A 102 -21.90 9.18 -17.29
CA TYR A 102 -21.80 9.02 -18.73
C TYR A 102 -20.74 7.97 -19.14
N SER A 103 -21.12 7.10 -20.06
CA SER A 103 -20.20 6.18 -20.71
C SER A 103 -20.01 6.62 -22.17
N PRO A 104 -18.86 7.21 -22.52
CA PRO A 104 -18.60 7.69 -23.87
C PRO A 104 -18.67 6.55 -24.91
N PRO A 105 -19.24 6.80 -26.09
CA PRO A 105 -19.35 5.76 -27.13
C PRO A 105 -18.01 5.42 -27.79
N ASP A 106 -17.05 6.34 -27.70
CA ASP A 106 -15.71 6.28 -28.27
C ASP A 106 -14.63 6.07 -27.22
N LEU A 107 -15.03 5.55 -26.03
CA LEU A 107 -14.09 5.16 -24.98
C LEU A 107 -13.12 4.12 -25.52
N THR A 108 -11.85 4.42 -25.41
CA THR A 108 -10.74 3.54 -25.78
C THR A 108 -9.86 3.34 -24.56
N SER A 109 -9.68 2.10 -24.16
CA SER A 109 -8.78 1.73 -23.07
C SER A 109 -7.45 1.25 -23.64
N TYR A 110 -6.36 1.66 -23.02
CA TYR A 110 -5.06 1.06 -23.32
C TYR A 110 -5.09 -0.43 -22.97
N ALA A 111 -4.84 -1.28 -23.96
CA ALA A 111 -5.07 -2.72 -23.85
C ALA A 111 -4.17 -3.43 -22.83
N ARG A 112 -3.12 -2.77 -22.36
CA ARG A 112 -2.16 -3.33 -21.42
C ARG A 112 -2.35 -2.66 -20.03
N GLU A 113 -2.58 -3.47 -19.01
CA GLU A 113 -2.44 -3.01 -17.64
C GLU A 113 -0.97 -2.77 -17.31
N LEU A 114 -0.71 -1.63 -16.72
CA LEU A 114 0.61 -1.22 -16.24
C LEU A 114 0.68 -1.46 -14.73
N GLU A 115 1.87 -1.78 -14.27
CA GLU A 115 2.09 -2.19 -12.90
C GLU A 115 2.97 -1.19 -12.15
N VAL A 116 2.60 -0.92 -10.89
CA VAL A 116 3.42 -0.20 -9.92
C VAL A 116 3.47 -1.00 -8.62
N TRP A 117 4.67 -1.27 -8.15
CA TRP A 117 4.91 -1.78 -6.81
C TRP A 117 5.14 -0.61 -5.86
N VAL A 118 4.33 -0.56 -4.82
CA VAL A 118 4.44 0.43 -3.75
C VAL A 118 4.98 -0.26 -2.52
N ASP A 119 6.23 0.03 -2.19
CA ASP A 119 6.86 -0.50 -1.00
C ASP A 119 6.41 0.26 0.24
N ARG A 120 6.55 -0.38 1.41
CA ARG A 120 6.38 0.28 2.69
C ARG A 120 7.49 1.32 2.91
N GLU A 121 7.26 2.34 3.73
CA GLU A 121 8.22 3.41 3.98
C GLU A 121 9.59 2.89 4.43
N ARG A 122 9.61 1.90 5.32
CA ARG A 122 10.84 1.25 5.80
C ARG A 122 11.57 0.42 4.75
N GLY A 123 10.97 0.15 3.60
CA GLY A 123 11.63 -0.43 2.44
C GLY A 123 12.59 0.55 1.76
N ALA A 124 12.31 1.87 1.84
CA ALA A 124 13.18 2.91 1.30
C ALA A 124 14.35 3.25 2.24
N PHE A 125 14.07 3.28 3.55
CA PHE A 125 15.06 3.55 4.59
C PHE A 125 14.63 2.95 5.92
N ALA A 126 15.57 2.25 6.60
CA ALA A 126 15.41 1.79 7.98
C ALA A 126 16.78 1.65 8.64
N ALA A 127 16.88 2.01 9.93
CA ALA A 127 18.05 1.77 10.74
C ALA A 127 17.92 0.41 11.45
N TRP A 128 18.91 -0.45 11.28
CA TRP A 128 18.91 -1.82 11.79
C TRP A 128 19.88 -1.99 12.95
N TYR A 129 19.43 -2.69 13.99
CA TYR A 129 20.24 -3.05 15.15
C TYR A 129 20.36 -4.57 15.25
N GLU A 130 21.57 -5.10 15.07
CA GLU A 130 21.83 -6.53 15.26
C GLU A 130 22.04 -6.83 16.75
N LEU A 131 21.40 -7.88 17.24
CA LEU A 131 21.66 -8.42 18.57
C LEU A 131 21.49 -9.94 18.63
N PHE A 132 22.29 -10.56 19.49
CA PHE A 132 22.19 -11.99 19.78
C PHE A 132 21.31 -12.21 21.01
N PRO A 133 20.14 -12.86 20.89
CA PRO A 133 19.26 -13.14 22.04
C PRO A 133 19.99 -13.84 23.18
N ARG A 134 20.84 -14.80 22.86
CA ARG A 134 21.66 -15.52 23.86
C ARG A 134 22.58 -14.62 24.69
N SER A 135 22.93 -13.45 24.19
CA SER A 135 23.81 -12.49 24.85
C SER A 135 23.03 -11.43 25.64
N GLN A 136 21.71 -11.45 25.61
CA GLN A 136 20.87 -10.49 26.32
C GLN A 136 20.65 -10.97 27.76
N THR A 137 21.67 -10.83 28.60
CA THR A 137 21.68 -11.20 30.02
C THR A 137 22.56 -10.26 30.79
N THR A 138 22.24 -10.04 32.05
CA THR A 138 23.09 -9.29 33.00
C THR A 138 24.11 -10.18 33.71
N ASP A 139 23.95 -11.50 33.61
CA ASP A 139 24.86 -12.51 34.19
C ASP A 139 25.60 -13.24 33.02
N PRO A 140 26.89 -13.01 32.81
CA PRO A 140 27.65 -13.65 31.73
C PRO A 140 27.71 -15.18 31.82
N SER A 141 27.41 -15.78 32.97
CA SER A 141 27.36 -17.23 33.12
C SER A 141 26.03 -17.85 32.66
N ARG A 142 25.02 -17.03 32.36
CA ARG A 142 23.68 -17.46 31.97
C ARG A 142 23.39 -17.15 30.49
N HIS A 143 22.69 -18.07 29.85
CA HIS A 143 22.21 -17.87 28.50
C HIS A 143 21.03 -16.85 28.51
N GLY A 144 21.06 -15.85 27.62
CA GLY A 144 19.91 -14.98 27.39
C GLY A 144 18.76 -15.71 26.70
N THR A 145 17.56 -15.13 26.74
CA THR A 145 16.32 -15.71 26.27
C THR A 145 15.54 -14.69 25.40
N PHE A 146 14.47 -15.13 24.76
CA PHE A 146 13.54 -14.22 24.06
C PHE A 146 12.95 -13.17 25.01
N LEU A 147 12.59 -13.58 26.22
CA LEU A 147 12.05 -12.65 27.22
C LEU A 147 13.10 -11.64 27.70
N SER A 148 14.35 -12.05 27.92
CA SER A 148 15.41 -11.10 28.27
C SER A 148 15.76 -10.18 27.08
N THR A 149 15.58 -10.65 25.87
CA THR A 149 15.70 -9.83 24.65
C THR A 149 14.57 -8.81 24.56
N ALA A 150 13.32 -9.20 24.79
CA ALA A 150 12.19 -8.29 24.86
C ALA A 150 12.40 -7.16 25.87
N PHE A 151 12.99 -7.47 27.03
CA PHE A 151 13.34 -6.48 28.04
C PHE A 151 14.38 -5.46 27.57
N ALA A 152 15.24 -5.81 26.60
CA ALA A 152 16.25 -4.91 26.05
C ALA A 152 15.72 -3.98 24.95
N LEU A 153 14.57 -4.28 24.34
CA LEU A 153 14.01 -3.55 23.20
C LEU A 153 13.73 -2.06 23.46
N PRO A 154 13.21 -1.63 24.64
CA PRO A 154 12.96 -0.20 24.88
C PRO A 154 14.21 0.67 24.72
N ARG A 155 15.38 0.16 25.09
CA ARG A 155 16.65 0.86 24.90
C ARG A 155 16.99 1.02 23.41
N ILE A 156 16.70 0.00 22.61
CA ILE A 156 16.97 0.00 21.17
C ILE A 156 16.03 0.99 20.45
N ALA A 157 14.75 0.95 20.80
CA ALA A 157 13.77 1.92 20.30
C ALA A 157 14.15 3.37 20.66
N ALA A 158 14.58 3.61 21.90
CA ALA A 158 15.02 4.94 22.34
C ALA A 158 16.27 5.47 21.61
N MET A 159 17.07 4.59 21.00
CA MET A 159 18.19 4.99 20.15
C MET A 159 17.76 5.36 18.71
N GLY A 160 16.49 5.17 18.35
CA GLY A 160 15.95 5.52 17.04
C GLY A 160 16.15 4.46 15.96
N PHE A 161 16.34 3.18 16.34
CA PHE A 161 16.35 2.08 15.37
C PHE A 161 14.92 1.68 14.98
N ASP A 162 14.78 1.13 13.77
CA ASP A 162 13.52 0.68 13.19
C ASP A 162 13.36 -0.84 13.21
N VAL A 163 14.47 -1.55 13.03
CA VAL A 163 14.49 -3.01 12.88
C VAL A 163 15.53 -3.62 13.81
N VAL A 164 15.13 -4.69 14.49
CA VAL A 164 16.05 -5.53 15.28
C VAL A 164 16.30 -6.80 14.48
N TYR A 165 17.54 -6.97 14.06
CA TYR A 165 18.00 -8.15 13.35
C TYR A 165 18.53 -9.19 14.33
N LEU A 166 18.02 -10.41 14.23
CA LEU A 166 18.43 -11.54 15.04
C LEU A 166 19.15 -12.58 14.17
N PRO A 167 20.36 -13.00 14.53
CA PRO A 167 20.95 -14.23 13.98
C PRO A 167 20.01 -15.41 14.16
N PRO A 168 20.25 -16.55 13.47
CA PRO A 168 19.35 -17.70 13.56
C PRO A 168 19.01 -18.07 14.99
N VAL A 169 17.71 -18.26 15.24
CA VAL A 169 17.15 -18.59 16.57
C VAL A 169 16.80 -20.07 16.71
N HIS A 170 17.25 -20.85 15.79
CA HIS A 170 16.96 -22.29 15.68
C HIS A 170 17.88 -23.14 16.56
N PRO A 171 17.52 -24.42 16.84
CA PRO A 171 18.40 -25.35 17.54
C PRO A 171 19.78 -25.47 16.91
N VAL A 172 20.82 -25.47 17.72
CA VAL A 172 22.20 -25.45 17.25
C VAL A 172 22.79 -26.85 17.26
N GLY A 173 23.40 -27.27 16.16
CA GLY A 173 24.02 -28.59 16.00
C GLY A 173 25.13 -28.89 17.02
N ILE A 174 25.36 -30.19 17.21
CA ILE A 174 26.33 -30.73 18.16
C ILE A 174 27.62 -31.14 17.44
N SER A 175 27.46 -31.76 16.27
CA SER A 175 28.60 -32.24 15.47
C SER A 175 29.48 -31.07 15.04
N ALA A 176 30.77 -31.18 15.22
CA ALA A 176 31.78 -30.17 14.91
C ALA A 176 31.47 -28.79 15.52
N ARG A 177 30.76 -28.77 16.68
CA ARG A 177 30.40 -27.52 17.37
C ARG A 177 31.64 -26.68 17.67
N LYS A 178 31.53 -25.39 17.45
CA LYS A 178 32.57 -24.42 17.77
C LYS A 178 32.55 -24.03 19.25
N GLY A 179 33.74 -23.95 19.82
CA GLY A 179 33.96 -23.42 21.16
C GLY A 179 34.19 -21.92 21.18
N PRO A 180 34.60 -21.36 22.35
CA PRO A 180 34.89 -19.96 22.52
C PRO A 180 35.89 -19.43 21.49
N ASN A 181 35.71 -18.18 21.06
CA ASN A 181 36.58 -17.52 20.06
C ASN A 181 36.76 -18.33 18.78
N ASN A 182 35.70 -19.06 18.34
CA ASN A 182 35.72 -19.88 17.14
C ASN A 182 36.70 -21.06 17.19
N SER A 183 37.09 -21.54 18.40
CA SER A 183 37.95 -22.70 18.53
C SER A 183 37.29 -23.97 17.95
N LEU A 184 38.10 -24.91 17.48
CA LEU A 184 37.62 -26.17 16.91
C LEU A 184 37.14 -27.15 17.96
N ALA A 185 37.43 -26.93 19.24
CA ALA A 185 36.97 -27.75 20.34
C ALA A 185 35.94 -27.01 21.19
N ALA A 186 34.77 -27.60 21.32
CA ALA A 186 33.69 -27.09 22.18
C ALA A 186 33.59 -27.92 23.44
N GLY A 187 33.38 -27.23 24.58
CA GLY A 187 32.95 -27.86 25.83
C GLY A 187 31.46 -28.20 25.79
N PRO A 188 30.98 -28.99 26.75
CA PRO A 188 29.59 -29.48 26.76
C PRO A 188 28.53 -28.36 26.89
N ASN A 189 28.92 -27.22 27.44
CA ASN A 189 28.03 -26.06 27.67
C ASN A 189 28.21 -24.94 26.62
N ASP A 190 29.15 -25.09 25.70
CA ASP A 190 29.37 -24.05 24.68
C ASP A 190 28.18 -23.97 23.73
N PRO A 191 27.66 -22.76 23.45
CA PRO A 191 26.44 -22.59 22.64
C PRO A 191 26.66 -22.92 21.16
N GLY A 192 27.89 -22.93 20.68
CA GLY A 192 28.19 -23.08 19.26
C GLY A 192 27.86 -21.86 18.40
N SER A 193 27.82 -22.08 17.10
CA SER A 193 27.44 -21.06 16.12
C SER A 193 25.95 -21.13 15.84
N PRO A 194 25.20 -20.02 15.90
CA PRO A 194 23.77 -20.02 15.55
C PRO A 194 23.49 -20.47 14.10
N TRP A 195 24.45 -20.28 13.22
CA TRP A 195 24.35 -20.70 11.82
C TRP A 195 24.55 -22.20 11.58
N ALA A 196 25.00 -22.95 12.59
CA ALA A 196 25.02 -24.42 12.53
C ALA A 196 23.66 -24.96 12.97
N ILE A 197 22.64 -24.76 12.13
CA ILE A 197 21.22 -25.03 12.44
C ILE A 197 20.95 -26.54 12.43
N GLY A 198 20.25 -27.02 13.45
CA GLY A 198 19.68 -28.36 13.53
C GLY A 198 20.34 -29.28 14.53
N ASN A 199 19.53 -29.92 15.36
CA ASN A 199 19.84 -31.03 16.28
C ASN A 199 18.54 -31.82 16.58
N ASP A 200 18.56 -32.73 17.57
CA ASP A 200 17.40 -33.53 17.96
C ASP A 200 16.18 -32.69 18.40
N ALA A 201 16.36 -31.41 18.81
CA ALA A 201 15.26 -30.52 19.16
C ALA A 201 14.58 -29.89 17.93
N GLY A 202 15.12 -30.06 16.74
CA GLY A 202 14.56 -29.60 15.47
C GLY A 202 15.55 -28.84 14.59
N GLY A 203 15.05 -28.28 13.49
CA GLY A 203 15.79 -27.50 12.51
C GLY A 203 15.16 -26.12 12.33
N HIS A 204 15.08 -25.65 11.06
CA HIS A 204 14.55 -24.33 10.69
C HIS A 204 13.09 -24.05 11.11
N ALA A 205 12.31 -25.07 11.42
CA ALA A 205 10.92 -24.95 11.89
C ALA A 205 10.79 -24.93 13.44
N ALA A 206 11.90 -24.92 14.18
CA ALA A 206 11.91 -24.92 15.65
C ALA A 206 12.75 -23.76 16.18
N VAL A 207 12.51 -23.39 17.43
CA VAL A 207 13.33 -22.43 18.17
C VAL A 207 14.29 -23.16 19.11
N GLU A 208 15.46 -22.57 19.35
CA GLU A 208 16.45 -23.10 20.31
C GLU A 208 15.85 -23.13 21.71
N PRO A 209 15.72 -24.31 22.36
CA PRO A 209 15.06 -24.41 23.67
C PRO A 209 15.67 -23.54 24.77
N LYS A 210 16.97 -23.23 24.68
CA LYS A 210 17.64 -22.34 25.63
C LYS A 210 17.22 -20.88 25.48
N LEU A 211 16.66 -20.49 24.31
CA LEU A 211 16.10 -19.16 24.10
C LEU A 211 14.69 -19.01 24.64
N GLY A 212 13.96 -20.11 24.79
CA GLY A 212 12.57 -20.17 25.25
C GLY A 212 11.67 -20.98 24.30
N THR A 213 10.39 -20.70 24.36
CA THR A 213 9.35 -21.33 23.53
C THR A 213 8.97 -20.44 22.34
N ILE A 214 8.12 -20.96 21.47
CA ILE A 214 7.56 -20.16 20.35
C ILE A 214 6.68 -19.03 20.88
N GLU A 215 5.97 -19.25 21.99
CA GLU A 215 5.15 -18.25 22.65
C GLU A 215 6.00 -17.13 23.28
N ASP A 216 7.21 -17.45 23.77
CA ASP A 216 8.17 -16.45 24.21
C ASP A 216 8.69 -15.60 23.02
N PHE A 217 8.88 -16.24 21.86
CA PHE A 217 9.24 -15.54 20.62
C PHE A 217 8.10 -14.62 20.13
N ASP A 218 6.84 -15.10 20.18
CA ASP A 218 5.68 -14.28 19.84
C ASP A 218 5.57 -13.07 20.78
N THR A 219 5.89 -13.25 22.08
CA THR A 219 5.96 -12.17 23.06
C THR A 219 7.03 -11.14 22.68
N LEU A 220 8.20 -11.59 22.24
CA LEU A 220 9.26 -10.71 21.75
C LEU A 220 8.79 -9.88 20.54
N VAL A 221 8.13 -10.52 19.57
CA VAL A 221 7.61 -9.86 18.36
C VAL A 221 6.52 -8.84 18.72
N ALA A 222 5.58 -9.20 19.62
CA ALA A 222 4.55 -8.30 20.09
C ALA A 222 5.14 -7.07 20.82
N THR A 223 6.11 -7.29 21.70
CA THR A 223 6.81 -6.20 22.40
C THR A 223 7.55 -5.27 21.43
N ALA A 224 8.18 -5.83 20.39
CA ALA A 224 8.82 -5.04 19.35
C ALA A 224 7.80 -4.16 18.63
N ALA A 225 6.65 -4.72 18.23
CA ALA A 225 5.59 -4.01 17.54
C ALA A 225 5.01 -2.86 18.39
N GLU A 226 4.80 -3.06 19.69
CA GLU A 226 4.34 -2.02 20.63
C GLU A 226 5.32 -0.84 20.72
N LEU A 227 6.62 -1.12 20.56
CA LEU A 227 7.68 -0.11 20.56
C LEU A 227 7.94 0.50 19.17
N GLY A 228 7.15 0.11 18.16
CA GLY A 228 7.36 0.54 16.78
C GLY A 228 8.58 -0.08 16.09
N LEU A 229 9.15 -1.16 16.66
CA LEU A 229 10.26 -1.92 16.07
C LEU A 229 9.72 -3.08 15.23
N GLU A 230 10.48 -3.51 14.23
CA GLU A 230 10.26 -4.75 13.48
C GLU A 230 11.34 -5.76 13.84
N ILE A 231 11.00 -7.06 13.78
CA ILE A 231 11.95 -8.14 13.93
C ILE A 231 12.33 -8.69 12.55
N ALA A 232 13.62 -8.75 12.26
CA ALA A 232 14.17 -9.44 11.11
C ALA A 232 14.97 -10.65 11.58
N LEU A 233 14.64 -11.82 11.02
CA LEU A 233 15.37 -13.07 11.28
C LEU A 233 16.36 -13.35 10.17
N ASP A 234 17.54 -13.79 10.52
CA ASP A 234 18.48 -14.39 9.57
C ASP A 234 17.92 -15.72 9.04
N TYR A 235 17.82 -15.82 7.75
CA TYR A 235 17.44 -17.05 7.07
C TYR A 235 18.67 -17.73 6.46
N ALA A 236 19.41 -18.44 7.29
CA ALA A 236 20.58 -19.18 6.85
C ALA A 236 20.19 -20.51 6.24
N LEU A 237 20.53 -20.74 4.96
CA LEU A 237 20.26 -21.99 4.26
C LEU A 237 21.21 -23.13 4.66
N GLN A 238 22.39 -22.79 5.21
CA GLN A 238 23.32 -23.80 5.71
C GLN A 238 22.82 -24.41 7.01
N CYS A 239 23.18 -25.66 7.25
CA CYS A 239 22.78 -26.41 8.44
C CYS A 239 23.93 -27.25 9.00
N SER A 240 23.75 -27.71 10.24
CA SER A 240 24.61 -28.75 10.84
C SER A 240 24.38 -30.08 10.17
N PRO A 241 25.37 -30.99 10.21
CA PRO A 241 25.15 -32.40 9.88
C PRO A 241 24.05 -33.09 10.72
N ASP A 242 23.69 -32.49 11.86
CA ASP A 242 22.66 -32.99 12.78
C ASP A 242 21.23 -32.53 12.43
N HIS A 243 21.07 -31.82 11.32
CA HIS A 243 19.79 -31.22 10.90
C HIS A 243 18.72 -32.23 10.54
#